data_96b45adff3090420fb63316462ac6a92
#
_entry.id   96b45adff3090420fb63316462ac6a92
#
_cell.length_a   1.000
_cell.length_b   1.000
_cell.length_c   1.000
_cell.angle_alpha   90.00
_cell.angle_beta   90.00
_cell.angle_gamma   90.00
#
_symmetry.space_group_name_H-M   'P 1'
#
loop_
_entity.id
_entity.type
_entity.pdbx_description
1 polymer ?
#
loop_
_entity_poly.entity_id
_entity_poly.type
_entity_poly.pdbx_seq_one_letter_code
_entity_poly.pdbx_strand_id
1 'polypeptide(L)'
;FGPNTKKNIIRCFQKAINLDYGKKLSVDGIVGEKTLEALGNHYVKKGERQELVRAVQIALYCYGYDAQWTDGIFGDKTKECVQNFQRDHGLNADGVAGKNTIKKMMGC
;
A
#
# COMPACT_ATOMS: atom_id res chain seq x y z
N PHE A 1 4.63 13.08 -10.03
CA PHE A 1 4.61 12.81 -8.59
C PHE A 1 4.91 14.10 -7.83
N GLY A 2 3.88 14.71 -7.30
CA GLY A 2 4.00 16.02 -6.65
C GLY A 2 4.54 15.93 -5.22
N PRO A 3 4.88 17.09 -4.62
CA PRO A 3 5.47 17.11 -3.28
C PRO A 3 4.56 16.56 -2.17
N ASN A 4 3.24 16.60 -2.37
CA ASN A 4 2.30 16.09 -1.37
C ASN A 4 1.80 14.68 -1.69
N THR A 5 2.18 14.11 -2.84
CA THR A 5 1.67 12.79 -3.26
C THR A 5 2.12 11.69 -2.32
N LYS A 6 3.41 11.67 -1.97
CA LYS A 6 3.93 10.67 -1.04
C LYS A 6 3.24 10.78 0.32
N LYS A 7 3.06 11.99 0.81
CA LYS A 7 2.38 12.22 2.09
C LYS A 7 0.94 11.70 2.07
N ASN A 8 0.25 11.92 0.95
CA ASN A 8 -1.11 11.42 0.78
C ASN A 8 -1.16 9.89 0.71
N ILE A 9 -0.18 9.27 0.05
CA ILE A 9 -0.06 7.80 0.02
C ILE A 9 0.10 7.27 1.45
N ILE A 10 0.98 7.88 2.23
CA ILE A 10 1.21 7.47 3.62
C ILE A 10 -0.08 7.60 4.43
N ARG A 11 -0.81 8.69 4.26
CA ARG A 11 -2.10 8.89 4.94
C ARG A 11 -3.09 7.78 4.58
N CYS A 12 -3.15 7.39 3.32
CA CYS A 12 -4.03 6.30 2.89
C CYS A 12 -3.69 5.00 3.62
N PHE A 13 -2.40 4.68 3.75
CA PHE A 13 -1.99 3.49 4.47
C PHE A 13 -2.29 3.59 5.96
N GLN A 14 -2.02 4.74 6.58
CA GLN A 14 -2.31 4.94 8.00
C GLN A 14 -3.81 4.77 8.29
N LYS A 15 -4.64 5.36 7.45
CA LYS A 15 -6.08 5.26 7.59
C LYS A 15 -6.56 3.82 7.39
N ALA A 16 -6.03 3.14 6.37
CA ALA A 16 -6.39 1.75 6.09
C ALA A 16 -6.00 0.82 7.25
N ILE A 17 -4.81 1.00 7.79
CA ILE A 17 -4.34 0.22 8.93
C ILE A 17 -5.26 0.43 10.15
N ASN A 18 -5.66 1.68 10.39
CA ASN A 18 -6.59 1.96 11.48
C ASN A 18 -7.94 1.26 11.29
N LEU A 19 -8.46 1.29 10.06
CA LEU A 19 -9.76 0.71 9.76
C LEU A 19 -9.73 -0.83 9.77
N ASP A 20 -8.72 -1.43 9.17
CA ASP A 20 -8.66 -2.88 9.03
C ASP A 20 -8.21 -3.59 10.30
N TYR A 21 -7.34 -2.95 11.09
CA TYR A 21 -6.67 -3.62 12.21
C TYR A 21 -6.94 -2.96 13.55
N GLY A 22 -7.87 -1.99 13.59
CA GLY A 22 -8.26 -1.36 14.83
C GLY A 22 -7.16 -0.55 15.51
N LYS A 23 -6.21 -0.03 14.74
CA LYS A 23 -5.13 0.79 15.28
C LYS A 23 -5.57 2.25 15.41
N LYS A 24 -4.79 3.03 16.13
CA LYS A 24 -5.09 4.45 16.38
C LYS A 24 -3.93 5.33 15.97
N LEU A 25 -3.44 5.13 14.76
CA LEU A 25 -2.35 5.96 14.22
C LEU A 25 -2.85 7.36 13.93
N SER A 26 -1.98 8.35 14.14
CA SER A 26 -2.22 9.69 13.62
C SER A 26 -2.11 9.64 12.10
N VAL A 27 -3.13 10.12 11.41
CA VAL A 27 -3.13 10.15 9.94
C VAL A 27 -2.45 11.46 9.53
N ASP A 28 -1.14 11.50 9.69
CA ASP A 28 -0.34 12.71 9.51
C ASP A 28 0.57 12.68 8.28
N GLY A 29 0.62 11.55 7.57
CA GLY A 29 1.45 11.41 6.39
C GLY A 29 2.94 11.24 6.70
N ILE A 30 3.27 10.92 7.92
CA ILE A 30 4.66 10.72 8.37
C ILE A 30 4.83 9.27 8.79
N VAL A 31 5.81 8.59 8.18
CA VAL A 31 6.12 7.20 8.55
C VAL A 31 7.05 7.23 9.75
N GLY A 32 6.47 6.99 10.92
CA GLY A 32 7.24 6.88 12.14
C GLY A 32 7.25 5.44 12.63
N GLU A 33 7.87 5.25 13.79
CA GLU A 33 7.99 3.94 14.41
C GLU A 33 6.60 3.31 14.65
N LYS A 34 5.64 4.11 15.10
CA LYS A 34 4.29 3.63 15.36
C LYS A 34 3.60 3.14 14.10
N THR A 35 3.80 3.83 12.97
CA THR A 35 3.24 3.42 11.69
C THR A 35 3.80 2.06 11.27
N LEU A 36 5.10 1.90 11.35
CA LEU A 36 5.76 0.63 10.98
C LEU A 36 5.37 -0.51 11.92
N GLU A 37 5.25 -0.22 13.20
CA GLU A 37 4.81 -1.20 14.20
C GLU A 37 3.39 -1.67 13.92
N ALA A 38 2.49 -0.73 13.62
CA ALA A 38 1.09 -1.04 13.33
C ALA A 38 0.96 -1.82 12.02
N LEU A 39 1.79 -1.51 11.02
CA LEU A 39 1.84 -2.28 9.79
C LEU A 39 2.30 -3.72 10.06
N GLY A 40 3.31 -3.86 10.91
CA GLY A 40 3.80 -5.18 11.32
C GLY A 40 4.08 -6.08 10.12
N ASN A 41 3.53 -7.29 10.16
CA ASN A 41 3.66 -8.27 9.09
C ASN A 41 2.38 -8.44 8.29
N HIS A 42 1.49 -7.46 8.35
CA HIS A 42 0.26 -7.51 7.57
C HIS A 42 0.59 -7.45 6.07
N TYR A 43 -0.23 -8.11 5.29
CA TYR A 43 -0.06 -8.14 3.84
C TYR A 43 -1.43 -8.28 3.17
N VAL A 44 -1.47 -7.98 1.87
CA VAL A 44 -2.65 -8.24 1.05
C VAL A 44 -2.22 -8.92 -0.23
N LYS A 45 -3.06 -9.83 -0.71
CA LYS A 45 -2.80 -10.60 -1.92
C LYS A 45 -4.11 -10.89 -2.65
N LYS A 46 -4.02 -11.50 -3.82
CA LYS A 46 -5.18 -11.82 -4.64
C LYS A 46 -6.23 -12.59 -3.84
N GLY A 47 -7.46 -12.16 -3.97
CA GLY A 47 -8.60 -12.75 -3.28
C GLY A 47 -9.06 -11.98 -2.07
N GLU A 48 -8.25 -11.04 -1.58
CA GLU A 48 -8.60 -10.27 -0.40
C GLU A 48 -9.32 -8.98 -0.78
N ARG A 49 -10.11 -8.50 0.17
CA ARG A 49 -10.90 -7.29 -0.01
C ARG A 49 -10.92 -6.57 1.34
N GLN A 50 -10.26 -5.40 1.38
CA GLN A 50 -10.18 -4.59 2.60
C GLN A 50 -9.61 -3.22 2.26
N GLU A 51 -9.58 -2.31 3.25
CA GLU A 51 -9.09 -0.94 3.04
C GLU A 51 -7.60 -0.91 2.71
N LEU A 52 -6.81 -1.84 3.24
CA LEU A 52 -5.38 -1.92 2.92
C LEU A 52 -5.18 -2.21 1.42
N VAL A 53 -6.06 -3.02 0.80
CA VAL A 53 -6.01 -3.26 -0.64
C VAL A 53 -6.25 -1.95 -1.39
N ARG A 54 -7.25 -1.17 -0.96
CA ARG A 54 -7.55 0.12 -1.60
C ARG A 54 -6.35 1.05 -1.51
N ALA A 55 -5.69 1.12 -0.35
CA ALA A 55 -4.51 1.95 -0.18
C ALA A 55 -3.38 1.53 -1.13
N VAL A 56 -3.16 0.22 -1.29
CA VAL A 56 -2.18 -0.31 -2.24
C VAL A 56 -2.53 0.11 -3.67
N GLN A 57 -3.81 -0.01 -4.06
CA GLN A 57 -4.26 0.37 -5.40
C GLN A 57 -4.05 1.86 -5.66
N ILE A 58 -4.36 2.71 -4.69
CA ILE A 58 -4.15 4.15 -4.79
C ILE A 58 -2.64 4.45 -4.94
N ALA A 59 -1.81 3.80 -4.14
CA ALA A 59 -0.36 3.98 -4.22
C ALA A 59 0.17 3.57 -5.59
N LEU A 60 -0.27 2.43 -6.11
CA LEU A 60 0.12 1.96 -7.44
C LEU A 60 -0.25 2.99 -8.50
N TYR A 61 -1.46 3.53 -8.43
CA TYR A 61 -1.90 4.55 -9.39
C TYR A 61 -0.99 5.77 -9.33
N CYS A 62 -0.65 6.23 -8.13
CA CYS A 62 0.23 7.38 -7.95
C CYS A 62 1.63 7.14 -8.50
N TYR A 63 2.11 5.90 -8.47
CA TYR A 63 3.40 5.53 -9.04
C TYR A 63 3.34 5.20 -10.52
N GLY A 64 2.17 5.32 -11.15
CA GLY A 64 2.01 5.11 -12.58
C GLY A 64 1.60 3.71 -13.00
N TYR A 65 1.19 2.88 -12.05
CA TYR A 65 0.71 1.52 -12.34
C TYR A 65 -0.81 1.50 -12.24
N ASP A 66 -1.49 1.35 -13.36
CA ASP A 66 -2.94 1.41 -13.41
C ASP A 66 -3.58 0.05 -13.14
N ALA A 67 -4.05 -0.13 -11.92
CA ALA A 67 -4.78 -1.35 -11.52
C ALA A 67 -6.25 -1.29 -11.95
N GLN A 68 -6.65 -0.29 -12.69
CA GLN A 68 -7.99 0.01 -13.22
C GLN A 68 -9.00 0.46 -12.16
N TRP A 69 -8.96 -0.14 -10.96
CA TRP A 69 -9.94 0.15 -9.92
C TRP A 69 -9.25 0.42 -8.59
N THR A 70 -9.83 1.30 -7.79
CA THR A 70 -9.45 1.50 -6.40
C THR A 70 -10.61 1.04 -5.52
N ASP A 71 -11.10 -0.15 -5.80
CA ASP A 71 -12.32 -0.71 -5.21
C ASP A 71 -12.06 -1.54 -3.94
N GLY A 72 -10.80 -1.72 -3.56
CA GLY A 72 -10.46 -2.51 -2.38
C GLY A 72 -10.49 -4.01 -2.61
N ILE A 73 -10.67 -4.44 -3.86
CA ILE A 73 -10.69 -5.86 -4.23
C ILE A 73 -9.40 -6.22 -4.95
N PHE A 74 -8.63 -7.14 -4.39
CA PHE A 74 -7.34 -7.54 -4.95
C PHE A 74 -7.58 -8.62 -6.01
N GLY A 75 -7.66 -8.20 -7.26
CA GLY A 75 -7.84 -9.09 -8.40
C GLY A 75 -6.56 -9.29 -9.18
N ASP A 76 -6.69 -9.91 -10.36
CA ASP A 76 -5.54 -10.21 -11.24
C ASP A 76 -4.78 -8.95 -11.67
N LYS A 77 -5.51 -7.88 -11.97
CA LYS A 77 -4.89 -6.63 -12.44
C LYS A 77 -4.09 -5.98 -11.32
N THR A 78 -4.62 -5.99 -10.11
CA THR A 78 -3.89 -5.48 -8.93
C THR A 78 -2.62 -6.29 -8.70
N LYS A 79 -2.72 -7.63 -8.78
CA LYS A 79 -1.55 -8.49 -8.62
C LYS A 79 -0.48 -8.18 -9.65
N GLU A 80 -0.87 -8.03 -10.91
CA GLU A 80 0.07 -7.69 -11.99
C GLU A 80 0.78 -6.38 -11.71
N CYS A 81 0.03 -5.35 -11.27
CA CYS A 81 0.60 -4.06 -10.93
C CYS A 81 1.55 -4.13 -9.74
N VAL A 82 1.20 -4.92 -8.72
CA VAL A 82 2.10 -5.13 -7.57
C VAL A 82 3.40 -5.78 -8.03
N GLN A 83 3.31 -6.80 -8.89
CA GLN A 83 4.50 -7.46 -9.42
C GLN A 83 5.37 -6.50 -10.21
N ASN A 84 4.78 -5.67 -11.06
CA ASN A 84 5.52 -4.68 -11.83
C ASN A 84 6.21 -3.65 -10.93
N PHE A 85 5.50 -3.16 -9.92
CA PHE A 85 6.07 -2.25 -8.93
C PHE A 85 7.25 -2.90 -8.21
N GLN A 86 7.08 -4.13 -7.76
CA GLN A 86 8.12 -4.87 -7.05
C GLN A 86 9.37 -5.04 -7.92
N ARG A 87 9.18 -5.44 -9.17
CA ARG A 87 10.27 -5.64 -10.12
C ARG A 87 11.03 -4.35 -10.36
N ASP A 88 10.29 -3.25 -10.57
CA ASP A 88 10.89 -1.95 -10.86
C ASP A 88 11.63 -1.36 -9.66
N HIS A 89 11.32 -1.81 -8.45
CA HIS A 89 11.93 -1.29 -7.23
C HIS A 89 12.86 -2.30 -6.55
N GLY A 90 13.27 -3.34 -7.29
CA GLY A 90 14.25 -4.30 -6.79
C GLY A 90 13.74 -5.23 -5.71
N LEU A 91 12.43 -5.43 -5.64
CA LEU A 91 11.82 -6.34 -4.68
C LEU A 91 11.49 -7.68 -5.35
N ASN A 92 11.26 -8.71 -4.53
CA ASN A 92 10.80 -9.99 -5.03
C ASN A 92 9.38 -9.83 -5.59
N ALA A 93 9.20 -10.14 -6.89
CA ALA A 93 7.94 -9.91 -7.60
C ALA A 93 6.96 -11.07 -7.36
N ASP A 94 6.54 -11.27 -6.12
CA ASP A 94 5.63 -12.33 -5.73
C ASP A 94 4.15 -11.96 -5.83
N GLY A 95 3.85 -10.70 -6.09
CA GLY A 95 2.47 -10.21 -6.20
C GLY A 95 1.77 -10.04 -4.85
N VAL A 96 2.48 -10.23 -3.76
CA VAL A 96 1.95 -10.03 -2.41
C VAL A 96 2.46 -8.69 -1.89
N ALA A 97 1.53 -7.80 -1.55
CA ALA A 97 1.90 -6.50 -0.98
C ALA A 97 2.09 -6.65 0.52
N GLY A 98 3.28 -7.06 0.90
CA GLY A 98 3.67 -7.23 2.29
C GLY A 98 4.42 -6.03 2.83
N LYS A 99 5.03 -6.20 4.00
CA LYS A 99 5.72 -5.12 4.71
C LYS A 99 6.72 -4.39 3.84
N ASN A 100 7.59 -5.12 3.15
CA ASN A 100 8.66 -4.50 2.35
C ASN A 100 8.10 -3.74 1.16
N THR A 101 7.07 -4.29 0.50
CA THR A 101 6.43 -3.64 -0.63
C THR A 101 5.71 -2.36 -0.18
N ILE A 102 4.95 -2.43 0.90
CA ILE A 102 4.22 -1.28 1.43
C ILE A 102 5.17 -0.19 1.92
N LYS A 103 6.24 -0.58 2.60
CA LYS A 103 7.28 0.37 3.03
C LYS A 103 7.86 1.11 1.81
N LYS A 104 8.12 0.39 0.73
CA LYS A 104 8.65 1.00 -0.49
C LYS A 104 7.65 1.99 -1.08
N MET A 105 6.36 1.64 -1.08
CA MET A 105 5.30 2.54 -1.53
C MET A 105 5.22 3.80 -0.68
N MET A 106 5.51 3.70 0.60
CA MET A 106 5.54 4.85 1.51
C MET A 106 6.84 5.64 1.44
N GLY A 107 7.80 5.20 0.63
CA GLY A 107 9.06 5.91 0.45
C GLY A 107 10.16 5.54 1.44
N CYS A 108 10.02 4.40 2.08
CA CYS A 108 11.03 3.94 3.05
C CYS A 108 12.09 3.03 2.45
#